data_e9f141a5ffc593dee3138f3bdc7c61d2
#
_entry.id   e9f141a5ffc593dee3138f3bdc7c61d2
#
_cell.length_a   1.000
_cell.length_b   1.000
_cell.length_c   1.000
_cell.angle_alpha   90.00
_cell.angle_beta   90.00
_cell.angle_gamma   90.00
#
_symmetry.space_group_name_H-M   'P 1'
#
loop_
_entity.id
_entity.type
_entity.pdbx_description
1 polymer ?
#
loop_
_entity_poly.entity_id
_entity_poly.type
_entity_poly.pdbx_seq_one_letter_code
_entity_poly.pdbx_strand_id
1 'polypeptide(L)'
;MKIINVIAALMLSVWGTYASAVSITDAEVRELRNRLVADLLPNCVGVESFYDQVYCSSKIYFVFDETLNEAYSDLRKELPSAIFEELRNVQRVWVKKRDDKCARLDGDAVIMDLQCAIKMTATSLWYLFEIEER
;
A
#
# COMPACT_ATOMS: atom_id res chain seq x y z
N MET A 1 26.00 19.65 -26.71
CA MET A 1 24.59 20.03 -26.56
C MET A 1 23.55 19.00 -27.04
N LYS A 2 23.99 17.88 -27.66
CA LYS A 2 23.06 16.82 -28.14
C LYS A 2 22.88 15.62 -27.19
N ILE A 3 23.70 15.50 -26.13
CA ILE A 3 23.69 14.35 -25.22
C ILE A 3 22.62 14.50 -24.11
N ILE A 4 22.32 15.75 -23.71
CA ILE A 4 21.35 16.03 -22.65
C ILE A 4 19.91 15.70 -23.07
N ASN A 5 19.57 15.89 -24.35
CA ASN A 5 18.23 15.61 -24.87
C ASN A 5 17.94 14.10 -25.03
N VAL A 6 18.98 13.27 -25.19
CA VAL A 6 18.80 11.81 -25.34
C VAL A 6 18.55 11.16 -23.96
N ILE A 7 19.20 11.66 -22.90
CA ILE A 7 19.01 11.15 -21.55
C ILE A 7 17.63 11.53 -21.02
N ALA A 8 17.15 12.75 -21.28
CA ALA A 8 15.82 13.17 -20.89
C ALA A 8 14.69 12.40 -21.60
N ALA A 9 14.89 12.07 -22.90
CA ALA A 9 13.95 11.29 -23.68
C ALA A 9 13.91 9.80 -23.25
N LEU A 10 15.05 9.23 -22.83
CA LEU A 10 15.14 7.88 -22.30
C LEU A 10 14.51 7.74 -20.91
N MET A 11 14.63 8.77 -20.07
CA MET A 11 13.98 8.78 -18.76
C MET A 11 12.44 8.86 -18.88
N LEU A 12 11.91 9.64 -19.82
CA LEU A 12 10.47 9.73 -20.07
C LEU A 12 9.87 8.43 -20.63
N SER A 13 10.63 7.66 -21.40
CA SER A 13 10.17 6.37 -21.97
C SER A 13 10.14 5.24 -20.93
N VAL A 14 11.00 5.29 -19.94
CA VAL A 14 11.03 4.31 -18.84
C VAL A 14 9.83 4.51 -17.90
N TRP A 15 9.41 5.76 -17.66
CA TRP A 15 8.28 6.08 -16.77
C TRP A 15 6.91 5.77 -17.40
N GLY A 16 6.77 5.93 -18.71
CA GLY A 16 5.54 5.58 -19.44
C GLY A 16 5.19 4.09 -19.38
N THR A 17 6.18 3.22 -19.18
CA THR A 17 5.99 1.78 -19.05
C THR A 17 5.71 1.32 -17.60
N TYR A 18 6.11 2.08 -16.58
CA TYR A 18 5.84 1.74 -15.18
C TYR A 18 4.37 1.93 -14.78
N ALA A 19 3.67 2.88 -15.36
CA ALA A 19 2.26 3.12 -15.07
C ALA A 19 1.31 2.07 -15.68
N SER A 20 1.77 1.29 -16.66
CA SER A 20 0.92 0.38 -17.43
C SER A 20 1.04 -1.10 -17.06
N ALA A 21 2.01 -1.50 -16.21
CA ALA A 21 2.44 -2.89 -16.16
C ALA A 21 2.17 -3.62 -14.84
N VAL A 22 1.65 -2.97 -13.81
CA VAL A 22 1.46 -3.65 -12.52
C VAL A 22 0.00 -3.66 -12.12
N SER A 23 -0.74 -4.60 -12.72
CA SER A 23 -2.06 -4.99 -12.25
C SER A 23 -1.89 -6.12 -11.24
N ILE A 24 -1.82 -5.78 -9.96
CA ILE A 24 -1.86 -6.79 -8.90
C ILE A 24 -3.21 -7.52 -8.92
N THR A 25 -3.17 -8.82 -8.84
CA THR A 25 -4.36 -9.65 -8.75
C THR A 25 -4.88 -9.74 -7.31
N ASP A 26 -6.18 -9.99 -7.16
CA ASP A 26 -6.76 -10.24 -5.83
C ASP A 26 -6.11 -11.45 -5.12
N ALA A 27 -5.57 -12.40 -5.88
CA ALA A 27 -4.85 -13.56 -5.33
C ALA A 27 -3.51 -13.15 -4.70
N GLU A 28 -2.73 -12.30 -5.37
CA GLU A 28 -1.46 -11.78 -4.85
C GLU A 28 -1.65 -10.91 -3.62
N VAL A 29 -2.67 -10.04 -3.61
CA VAL A 29 -3.03 -9.24 -2.43
C VAL A 29 -3.38 -10.14 -1.25
N ARG A 30 -4.17 -11.18 -1.49
CA ARG A 30 -4.57 -12.14 -0.45
C ARG A 30 -3.37 -12.93 0.08
N GLU A 31 -2.47 -13.35 -0.78
CA GLU A 31 -1.25 -14.06 -0.39
C GLU A 31 -0.34 -13.18 0.46
N LEU A 32 -0.10 -11.93 0.05
CA LEU A 32 0.67 -10.96 0.83
C LEU A 32 0.03 -10.74 2.20
N ARG A 33 -1.28 -10.50 2.24
CA ARG A 33 -2.02 -10.36 3.51
C ARG A 33 -1.81 -11.57 4.43
N ASN A 34 -1.97 -12.77 3.90
CA ASN A 34 -1.84 -14.00 4.70
C ASN A 34 -0.43 -14.18 5.24
N ARG A 35 0.60 -13.89 4.43
CA ARG A 35 2.00 -13.90 4.88
C ARG A 35 2.22 -12.90 6.02
N LEU A 36 1.84 -11.64 5.82
CA LEU A 36 2.04 -10.60 6.85
C LEU A 36 1.30 -10.93 8.14
N VAL A 37 0.09 -11.47 8.06
CA VAL A 37 -0.64 -11.91 9.27
C VAL A 37 0.07 -13.07 9.96
N ALA A 38 0.54 -14.06 9.21
CA ALA A 38 1.24 -15.20 9.78
C ALA A 38 2.56 -14.80 10.46
N ASP A 39 3.29 -13.86 9.85
CA ASP A 39 4.59 -13.40 10.34
C ASP A 39 4.47 -12.44 11.54
N LEU A 40 3.55 -11.48 11.46
CA LEU A 40 3.44 -10.38 12.42
C LEU A 40 2.38 -10.60 13.51
N LEU A 41 1.34 -11.37 13.20
CA LEU A 41 0.20 -11.63 14.09
C LEU A 41 -0.22 -13.11 14.06
N PRO A 42 0.68 -14.05 14.44
CA PRO A 42 0.40 -15.49 14.32
C PRO A 42 -0.86 -15.92 15.09
N ASN A 43 -1.19 -15.23 16.19
CA ASN A 43 -2.39 -15.51 16.98
C ASN A 43 -3.70 -15.09 16.28
N CYS A 44 -3.63 -14.38 15.15
CA CYS A 44 -4.78 -13.99 14.33
C CYS A 44 -5.01 -14.90 13.12
N VAL A 45 -4.23 -15.97 12.99
CA VAL A 45 -4.42 -16.97 11.94
C VAL A 45 -5.54 -17.93 12.37
N GLY A 46 -6.55 -18.10 11.50
CA GLY A 46 -7.61 -19.11 11.68
C GLY A 46 -8.54 -18.85 12.85
N VAL A 47 -8.70 -17.60 13.30
CA VAL A 47 -9.65 -17.26 14.37
C VAL A 47 -11.09 -17.41 13.92
N GLU A 48 -11.93 -18.07 14.74
CA GLU A 48 -13.31 -18.41 14.42
C GLU A 48 -14.33 -17.58 15.22
N SER A 49 -14.01 -17.21 16.49
CA SER A 49 -14.95 -16.46 17.31
C SER A 49 -15.15 -15.04 16.77
N PHE A 50 -16.37 -14.53 16.89
CA PHE A 50 -16.70 -13.17 16.48
C PHE A 50 -15.80 -12.11 17.17
N TYR A 51 -15.57 -12.26 18.46
CA TYR A 51 -14.73 -11.32 19.22
C TYR A 51 -13.27 -11.34 18.77
N ASP A 52 -12.71 -12.53 18.52
CA ASP A 52 -11.36 -12.68 18.00
C ASP A 52 -11.24 -12.12 16.57
N GLN A 53 -12.25 -12.32 15.73
CA GLN A 53 -12.28 -11.75 14.39
C GLN A 53 -12.30 -10.21 14.43
N VAL A 54 -13.09 -9.60 15.30
CA VAL A 54 -13.12 -8.13 15.46
C VAL A 54 -11.80 -7.61 15.99
N TYR A 55 -11.26 -8.26 17.02
CA TYR A 55 -9.96 -7.91 17.61
C TYR A 55 -8.85 -8.03 16.58
N CYS A 56 -8.77 -9.16 15.89
CA CYS A 56 -7.74 -9.40 14.87
C CYS A 56 -7.87 -8.48 13.66
N SER A 57 -9.07 -8.14 13.20
CA SER A 57 -9.25 -7.17 12.13
C SER A 57 -8.67 -5.80 12.48
N SER A 58 -8.89 -5.33 13.71
CA SER A 58 -8.30 -4.09 14.20
C SER A 58 -6.78 -4.17 14.27
N LYS A 59 -6.23 -5.26 14.79
CA LYS A 59 -4.77 -5.48 14.87
C LYS A 59 -4.13 -5.55 13.49
N ILE A 60 -4.72 -6.28 12.56
CA ILE A 60 -4.23 -6.41 11.18
C ILE A 60 -4.21 -5.03 10.50
N TYR A 61 -5.28 -4.23 10.66
CA TYR A 61 -5.31 -2.89 10.10
C TYR A 61 -4.17 -2.03 10.62
N PHE A 62 -3.94 -2.02 11.94
CA PHE A 62 -2.87 -1.25 12.57
C PHE A 62 -1.49 -1.69 12.09
N VAL A 63 -1.21 -2.98 12.11
CA VAL A 63 0.09 -3.52 11.69
C VAL A 63 0.35 -3.24 10.21
N PHE A 64 -0.66 -3.35 9.35
CA PHE A 64 -0.50 -3.04 7.93
C PHE A 64 -0.23 -1.56 7.68
N ASP A 65 -0.91 -0.68 8.41
CA ASP A 65 -0.68 0.77 8.32
C ASP A 65 0.73 1.14 8.82
N GLU A 66 1.19 0.52 9.91
CA GLU A 66 2.55 0.69 10.43
C GLU A 66 3.60 0.18 9.43
N THR A 67 3.43 -1.03 8.88
CA THR A 67 4.31 -1.59 7.86
C THR A 67 4.36 -0.72 6.60
N LEU A 68 3.22 -0.15 6.19
CA LEU A 68 3.15 0.79 5.07
C LEU A 68 3.98 2.06 5.35
N ASN A 69 3.88 2.61 6.55
CA ASN A 69 4.62 3.80 6.96
C ASN A 69 6.13 3.52 7.04
N GLU A 70 6.53 2.34 7.49
CA GLU A 70 7.93 1.90 7.52
C GLU A 70 8.49 1.78 6.10
N ALA A 71 7.83 1.03 5.21
CA ALA A 71 8.25 0.88 3.81
C ALA A 71 8.33 2.25 3.10
N TYR A 72 7.36 3.12 3.31
CA TYR A 72 7.39 4.49 2.78
C TYR A 72 8.56 5.32 3.33
N SER A 73 8.85 5.18 4.62
CA SER A 73 9.98 5.87 5.27
C SER A 73 11.34 5.41 4.74
N ASP A 74 11.47 4.11 4.44
CA ASP A 74 12.71 3.55 3.88
C ASP A 74 12.90 3.99 2.43
N LEU A 75 11.87 3.95 1.62
CA LEU A 75 11.92 4.50 0.26
C LEU A 75 12.25 6.00 0.24
N ARG A 76 11.86 6.77 1.25
CA ARG A 76 12.27 8.17 1.39
C ARG A 76 13.78 8.36 1.53
N LYS A 77 14.45 7.41 2.17
CA LYS A 77 15.91 7.46 2.37
C LYS A 77 16.67 7.01 1.12
N GLU A 78 16.07 6.13 0.33
CA GLU A 78 16.72 5.43 -0.78
C GLU A 78 16.47 6.10 -2.14
N LEU A 79 15.27 6.63 -2.36
CA LEU A 79 14.90 7.21 -3.64
C LEU A 79 15.45 8.64 -3.82
N PRO A 80 15.83 9.01 -5.05
CA PRO A 80 16.08 10.41 -5.40
C PRO A 80 14.87 11.27 -5.03
N SER A 81 15.10 12.49 -4.55
CA SER A 81 14.05 13.38 -4.02
C SER A 81 12.91 13.64 -5.02
N ALA A 82 13.21 13.80 -6.31
CA ALA A 82 12.18 14.01 -7.33
C ALA A 82 11.26 12.79 -7.48
N ILE A 83 11.82 11.58 -7.44
CA ILE A 83 11.09 10.31 -7.50
C ILE A 83 10.23 10.13 -6.25
N PHE A 84 10.81 10.42 -5.10
CA PHE A 84 10.08 10.33 -3.84
C PHE A 84 8.89 11.32 -3.78
N GLU A 85 9.03 12.53 -4.34
CA GLU A 85 7.91 13.49 -4.42
C GLU A 85 6.75 12.95 -5.25
N GLU A 86 7.03 12.26 -6.35
CA GLU A 86 5.99 11.59 -7.15
C GLU A 86 5.32 10.47 -6.36
N LEU A 87 6.11 9.62 -5.68
CA LEU A 87 5.59 8.57 -4.79
C LEU A 87 4.71 9.18 -3.70
N ARG A 88 5.14 10.28 -3.08
CA ARG A 88 4.37 10.99 -2.06
C ARG A 88 3.00 11.43 -2.58
N ASN A 89 2.95 11.96 -3.78
CA ASN A 89 1.69 12.38 -4.40
C ASN A 89 0.78 11.17 -4.68
N VAL A 90 1.32 10.08 -5.19
CA VAL A 90 0.58 8.82 -5.40
C VAL A 90 0.01 8.29 -4.08
N GLN A 91 0.81 8.27 -3.01
CA GLN A 91 0.36 7.81 -1.69
C GLN A 91 -0.75 8.71 -1.10
N ARG A 92 -0.66 10.03 -1.26
CA ARG A 92 -1.73 10.96 -0.82
C ARG A 92 -3.06 10.71 -1.53
N VAL A 93 -3.01 10.51 -2.85
CA VAL A 93 -4.20 10.16 -3.64
C VAL A 93 -4.77 8.82 -3.20
N TRP A 94 -3.90 7.84 -2.94
CA TRP A 94 -4.30 6.52 -2.48
C TRP A 94 -4.98 6.57 -1.10
N VAL A 95 -4.40 7.29 -0.10
CA VAL A 95 -5.01 7.46 1.23
C VAL A 95 -6.42 8.01 1.10
N LYS A 96 -6.58 9.09 0.33
CA LYS A 96 -7.91 9.67 0.09
C LYS A 96 -8.87 8.67 -0.53
N LYS A 97 -8.43 7.91 -1.54
CA LYS A 97 -9.25 6.90 -2.20
C LYS A 97 -9.64 5.76 -1.26
N ARG A 98 -8.73 5.32 -0.37
CA ARG A 98 -9.03 4.33 0.67
C ARG A 98 -10.11 4.85 1.60
N ASP A 99 -9.94 6.04 2.13
CA ASP A 99 -10.86 6.62 3.10
C ASP A 99 -12.24 6.89 2.47
N ASP A 100 -12.29 7.46 1.28
CA ASP A 100 -13.54 7.68 0.53
C ASP A 100 -14.28 6.37 0.24
N LYS A 101 -13.57 5.27 0.01
CA LYS A 101 -14.15 3.97 -0.33
C LYS A 101 -14.55 3.15 0.89
N CYS A 102 -13.74 3.18 1.94
CA CYS A 102 -13.86 2.28 3.08
C CYS A 102 -14.49 2.92 4.31
N ALA A 103 -14.53 4.26 4.38
CA ALA A 103 -15.19 4.98 5.46
C ALA A 103 -16.61 5.40 5.08
N ARG A 104 -17.48 5.45 6.06
CA ARG A 104 -18.87 5.96 5.94
C ARG A 104 -19.24 6.78 7.15
N LEU A 105 -20.17 7.72 6.95
CA LEU A 105 -20.78 8.44 8.05
C LEU A 105 -21.95 7.65 8.62
N ASP A 106 -22.05 7.63 9.95
CA ASP A 106 -23.19 7.10 10.69
C ASP A 106 -23.53 8.12 11.78
N GLY A 107 -24.45 9.03 11.46
CA GLY A 107 -24.66 10.25 12.23
C GLY A 107 -23.41 11.12 12.20
N ASP A 108 -22.89 11.49 13.37
CA ASP A 108 -21.66 12.27 13.52
C ASP A 108 -20.39 11.42 13.62
N ALA A 109 -20.53 10.08 13.58
CA ALA A 109 -19.41 9.15 13.67
C ALA A 109 -18.90 8.75 12.29
N VAL A 110 -17.60 8.57 12.17
CA VAL A 110 -16.96 7.95 11.00
C VAL A 110 -16.70 6.48 11.32
N ILE A 111 -17.27 5.59 10.53
CA ILE A 111 -17.07 4.14 10.64
C ILE A 111 -16.21 3.67 9.49
N MET A 112 -15.08 3.00 9.81
CA MET A 112 -14.19 2.39 8.83
C MET A 112 -14.55 0.90 8.64
N ASP A 113 -14.77 0.50 7.38
CA ASP A 113 -14.78 -0.92 7.02
C ASP A 113 -13.33 -1.43 7.02
N LEU A 114 -12.98 -2.17 8.08
CA LEU A 114 -11.61 -2.65 8.29
C LEU A 114 -11.19 -3.67 7.21
N GLN A 115 -12.09 -4.51 6.71
CA GLN A 115 -11.74 -5.47 5.67
C GLN A 115 -11.44 -4.77 4.34
N CYS A 116 -12.22 -3.74 4.00
CA CYS A 116 -11.96 -2.87 2.87
C CYS A 116 -10.60 -2.16 3.02
N ALA A 117 -10.35 -1.54 4.17
CA ALA A 117 -9.13 -0.79 4.44
C ALA A 117 -7.89 -1.70 4.44
N ILE A 118 -7.96 -2.88 5.05
CA ILE A 118 -6.89 -3.90 5.04
C ILE A 118 -6.55 -4.31 3.60
N LYS A 119 -7.56 -4.62 2.78
CA LYS A 119 -7.34 -5.00 1.37
C LYS A 119 -6.64 -3.89 0.60
N MET A 120 -7.09 -2.66 0.75
CA MET A 120 -6.49 -1.51 0.07
C MET A 120 -5.08 -1.22 0.56
N THR A 121 -4.81 -1.36 1.86
CA THR A 121 -3.47 -1.19 2.43
C THR A 121 -2.52 -2.29 1.96
N ALA A 122 -2.95 -3.55 1.92
CA ALA A 122 -2.16 -4.64 1.35
C ALA A 122 -1.79 -4.40 -0.12
N THR A 123 -2.70 -3.85 -0.91
CA THR A 123 -2.42 -3.47 -2.30
C THR A 123 -1.36 -2.38 -2.40
N SER A 124 -1.41 -1.36 -1.54
CA SER A 124 -0.39 -0.31 -1.50
C SER A 124 0.96 -0.82 -1.00
N LEU A 125 0.97 -1.70 0.02
CA LEU A 125 2.18 -2.37 0.50
C LEU A 125 2.87 -3.18 -0.58
N TRP A 126 2.11 -3.99 -1.32
CA TRP A 126 2.66 -4.75 -2.45
C TRP A 126 3.35 -3.82 -3.45
N TYR A 127 2.72 -2.70 -3.78
CA TYR A 127 3.29 -1.70 -4.69
C TYR A 127 4.60 -1.08 -4.16
N LEU A 128 4.67 -0.75 -2.85
CA LEU A 128 5.88 -0.21 -2.25
C LEU A 128 7.02 -1.24 -2.23
N PHE A 129 6.74 -2.50 -1.91
CA PHE A 129 7.72 -3.58 -1.93
C PHE A 129 8.26 -3.84 -3.35
N GLU A 130 7.43 -3.76 -4.37
CA GLU A 130 7.88 -3.86 -5.76
C GLU A 130 8.84 -2.72 -6.18
N ILE A 131 8.68 -1.53 -5.60
CA ILE A 131 9.61 -0.42 -5.83
C ILE A 131 10.95 -0.67 -5.13
N GLU A 132 10.92 -1.18 -3.90
CA GLU A 132 12.10 -1.46 -3.08
C GLU A 132 12.99 -2.57 -3.69
N GLU A 133 12.38 -3.58 -4.31
CA GLU A 133 13.10 -4.70 -4.97
C GLU A 133 13.79 -4.33 -6.29
N ARG A 134 13.59 -3.14 -6.84
CA ARG A 134 14.16 -2.69 -8.13
C ARG A 134 15.40 -1.83 -7.98
#